data_66d3771cb84dd561587ec021c74cec12
#
_entry.id   66d3771cb84dd561587ec021c74cec12
#
_cell.length_a   1.000
_cell.length_b   1.000
_cell.length_c   1.000
_cell.angle_alpha   90.00
_cell.angle_beta   90.00
_cell.angle_gamma   90.00
#
_symmetry.space_group_name_H-M   'P 1'
#
loop_
_entity.id
_entity.type
_entity.pdbx_description
1 polymer ?
#
loop_
_entity_poly.entity_id
_entity_poly.type
_entity_poly.pdbx_seq_one_letter_code
_entity_poly.pdbx_strand_id
1 'polypeptide(L)'
;MASLKKRAKEFETPYPVTKAITKGDAVTKLSMFVMGLGNLAHKQIVKGILFLAVEIAYLLFMIEGGINNLYHLITLGGRAQEEVWNEAKGIYEYTGGDMTILFLLYGVATIFITVLFFMIWRVNMKSAYEVECRAKEGKHINTIKEDLEALVDKRLHWTC
;
A
#
# COMPACT_ATOMS: atom_id res chain seq x y z
N MET A 1 -30.09 -20.01 -7.66
CA MET A 1 -28.65 -20.35 -7.60
C MET A 1 -27.84 -19.82 -8.81
N ALA A 2 -28.37 -19.84 -10.03
CA ALA A 2 -27.65 -19.29 -11.22
C ALA A 2 -27.37 -17.79 -11.15
N SER A 3 -28.24 -16.96 -10.54
CA SER A 3 -28.05 -15.50 -10.43
C SER A 3 -26.93 -15.12 -9.47
N LEU A 4 -26.76 -15.88 -8.39
CA LEU A 4 -25.67 -15.66 -7.41
C LEU A 4 -24.28 -16.02 -8.00
N LYS A 5 -24.21 -17.10 -8.79
CA LYS A 5 -22.99 -17.46 -9.52
C LYS A 5 -22.63 -16.44 -10.62
N LYS A 6 -23.63 -15.83 -11.26
CA LYS A 6 -23.41 -14.77 -12.24
C LYS A 6 -22.88 -13.49 -11.58
N ARG A 7 -23.44 -13.09 -10.40
CA ARG A 7 -22.94 -11.98 -9.59
C ARG A 7 -21.54 -12.23 -9.03
N ALA A 8 -21.23 -13.44 -8.58
CA ALA A 8 -19.90 -13.80 -8.11
C ALA A 8 -18.84 -13.71 -9.23
N LYS A 9 -19.18 -14.08 -10.48
CA LYS A 9 -18.29 -13.89 -11.65
C LYS A 9 -18.11 -12.41 -12.05
N GLU A 10 -19.10 -11.58 -11.78
CA GLU A 10 -19.03 -10.14 -12.05
C GLU A 10 -18.13 -9.38 -11.06
N PHE A 11 -17.91 -9.96 -9.86
CA PHE A 11 -16.96 -9.47 -8.86
C PHE A 11 -15.53 -10.00 -9.02
N GLU A 12 -15.30 -11.03 -9.85
CA GLU A 12 -13.94 -11.41 -10.22
C GLU A 12 -13.36 -10.32 -11.14
N THR A 13 -12.49 -9.51 -10.57
CA THR A 13 -11.70 -8.55 -11.36
C THR A 13 -10.97 -9.35 -12.45
N PRO A 14 -11.17 -9.03 -13.74
CA PRO A 14 -10.57 -9.79 -14.85
C PRO A 14 -9.04 -9.81 -14.82
N TYR A 15 -8.45 -8.97 -13.98
CA TYR A 15 -7.00 -8.75 -13.85
C TYR A 15 -6.49 -9.06 -12.43
N PRO A 16 -6.42 -10.35 -12.02
CA PRO A 16 -5.90 -10.71 -10.70
C PRO A 16 -4.38 -10.51 -10.63
N VAL A 17 -3.89 -10.19 -9.43
CA VAL A 17 -2.45 -9.97 -9.16
C VAL A 17 -1.61 -11.19 -9.55
N THR A 18 -2.13 -12.40 -9.35
CA THR A 18 -1.45 -13.64 -9.74
C THR A 18 -1.16 -13.70 -11.24
N LYS A 19 -2.09 -13.24 -12.09
CA LYS A 19 -1.86 -13.14 -13.52
C LYS A 19 -0.88 -12.03 -13.88
N ALA A 20 -0.90 -10.91 -13.16
CA ALA A 20 0.08 -9.84 -13.35
C ALA A 20 1.51 -10.34 -13.13
N ILE A 21 1.74 -11.12 -12.07
CA ILE A 21 3.05 -11.69 -11.76
C ILE A 21 3.47 -12.77 -12.75
N THR A 22 2.56 -13.67 -13.15
CA THR A 22 2.90 -14.83 -13.99
C THR A 22 2.91 -14.51 -15.48
N LYS A 23 1.96 -13.72 -15.96
CA LYS A 23 1.72 -13.45 -17.39
C LYS A 23 2.02 -12.02 -17.83
N GLY A 24 2.24 -11.11 -16.88
CA GLY A 24 2.57 -9.71 -17.16
C GLY A 24 3.91 -9.57 -17.88
N ASP A 25 4.04 -8.52 -18.67
CA ASP A 25 5.29 -8.14 -19.35
C ASP A 25 6.38 -7.74 -18.34
N ALA A 26 7.61 -7.57 -18.82
CA ALA A 26 8.74 -7.17 -17.98
C ALA A 26 8.46 -5.86 -17.21
N VAL A 27 7.80 -4.90 -17.82
CA VAL A 27 7.44 -3.61 -17.20
C VAL A 27 6.39 -3.80 -16.09
N THR A 28 5.36 -4.62 -16.34
CA THR A 28 4.35 -4.96 -15.33
C THR A 28 4.96 -5.71 -14.15
N LYS A 29 5.90 -6.63 -14.41
CA LYS A 29 6.66 -7.31 -13.35
C LYS A 29 7.58 -6.36 -12.58
N LEU A 30 8.21 -5.41 -13.26
CA LEU A 30 9.04 -4.40 -12.62
C LEU A 30 8.22 -3.45 -11.73
N SER A 31 6.94 -3.25 -12.04
CA SER A 31 5.99 -2.51 -11.18
C SER A 31 5.73 -3.19 -9.84
N MET A 32 6.19 -4.42 -9.64
CA MET A 32 6.19 -5.10 -8.35
C MET A 32 7.22 -4.49 -7.38
N PHE A 33 8.33 -3.99 -7.92
CA PHE A 33 9.43 -3.41 -7.15
C PHE A 33 9.39 -1.88 -7.13
N VAL A 34 8.96 -1.27 -8.24
CA VAL A 34 8.81 0.19 -8.36
C VAL A 34 7.37 0.47 -8.78
N MET A 35 6.57 0.90 -7.82
CA MET A 35 5.13 1.12 -8.04
C MET A 35 4.90 2.19 -9.09
N GLY A 36 3.92 1.95 -9.96
CA GLY A 36 3.52 2.92 -10.99
C GLY A 36 4.28 2.80 -12.32
N LEU A 37 5.38 2.05 -12.41
CA LEU A 37 6.13 1.90 -13.67
C LEU A 37 5.26 1.38 -14.82
N GLY A 38 4.43 0.37 -14.58
CA GLY A 38 3.52 -0.17 -15.59
C GLY A 38 2.54 0.89 -16.12
N ASN A 39 2.01 1.72 -15.22
CA ASN A 39 1.11 2.80 -15.58
C ASN A 39 1.84 3.92 -16.36
N LEU A 40 3.06 4.29 -15.93
CA LEU A 40 3.89 5.27 -16.61
C LEU A 40 4.24 4.85 -18.04
N ALA A 41 4.66 3.59 -18.22
CA ALA A 41 5.01 3.05 -19.53
C ALA A 41 3.84 3.08 -20.53
N HIS A 42 2.61 2.99 -20.04
CA HIS A 42 1.40 3.01 -20.84
C HIS A 42 0.69 4.37 -20.83
N LYS A 43 1.40 5.46 -20.57
CA LYS A 43 0.93 6.85 -20.62
C LYS A 43 -0.10 7.25 -19.55
N GLN A 44 -0.33 6.43 -18.53
CA GLN A 44 -1.11 6.82 -17.35
C GLN A 44 -0.22 7.56 -16.33
N ILE A 45 0.30 8.73 -16.73
CA ILE A 45 1.35 9.45 -15.99
C ILE A 45 0.89 9.78 -14.56
N VAL A 46 -0.30 10.34 -14.40
CA VAL A 46 -0.80 10.78 -13.08
C VAL A 46 -0.94 9.60 -12.12
N LYS A 47 -1.51 8.48 -12.59
CA LYS A 47 -1.64 7.25 -11.80
C LYS A 47 -0.28 6.68 -11.41
N GLY A 48 0.65 6.63 -12.35
CA GLY A 48 2.00 6.13 -12.11
C GLY A 48 2.75 6.98 -11.08
N ILE A 49 2.68 8.32 -11.19
CA ILE A 49 3.30 9.24 -10.23
C ILE A 49 2.66 9.08 -8.84
N LEU A 50 1.34 8.94 -8.73
CA LEU A 50 0.68 8.74 -7.45
C LEU A 50 1.13 7.45 -6.75
N PHE A 51 1.23 6.33 -7.47
CA PHE A 51 1.72 5.09 -6.91
C PHE A 51 3.18 5.20 -6.47
N LEU A 52 4.03 5.83 -7.27
CA LEU A 52 5.42 6.07 -6.94
C LEU A 52 5.57 6.96 -5.70
N ALA A 53 4.76 8.01 -5.60
CA ALA A 53 4.76 8.90 -4.43
C ALA A 53 4.39 8.16 -3.13
N VAL A 54 3.39 7.27 -3.20
CA VAL A 54 3.01 6.41 -2.05
C VAL A 54 4.15 5.49 -1.65
N GLU A 55 4.85 4.89 -2.62
CA GLU A 55 6.00 4.03 -2.35
C GLU A 55 7.13 4.80 -1.67
N ILE A 56 7.51 5.96 -2.21
CA ILE A 56 8.56 6.81 -1.63
C ILE A 56 8.18 7.23 -0.21
N ALA A 57 6.94 7.69 0.01
CA ALA A 57 6.45 8.08 1.33
C ALA A 57 6.53 6.92 2.34
N TYR A 58 6.14 5.71 1.92
CA TYR A 58 6.23 4.52 2.77
C TYR A 58 7.69 4.15 3.09
N LEU A 59 8.59 4.19 2.10
CA LEU A 59 10.01 3.90 2.31
C LEU A 59 10.65 4.91 3.28
N LEU A 60 10.36 6.19 3.11
CA LEU A 60 10.85 7.23 4.03
C LEU A 60 10.32 6.99 5.46
N PHE A 61 9.02 6.73 5.60
CA PHE A 61 8.41 6.40 6.89
C PHE A 61 9.11 5.19 7.55
N MET A 62 9.39 4.13 6.78
CA MET A 62 10.06 2.94 7.32
C MET A 62 11.50 3.24 7.76
N ILE A 63 12.23 4.07 7.00
CA ILE A 63 13.62 4.46 7.34
C ILE A 63 13.64 5.38 8.56
N GLU A 64 12.73 6.35 8.65
CA GLU A 64 12.71 7.34 9.75
C GLU A 64 12.35 6.72 11.11
N GLY A 65 11.45 5.73 11.12
CA GLY A 65 11.03 5.15 12.39
C GLY A 65 10.26 3.85 12.31
N GLY A 66 9.70 3.49 11.15
CA GLY A 66 8.85 2.31 11.01
C GLY A 66 9.56 1.02 11.39
N ILE A 67 10.80 0.83 10.93
CA ILE A 67 11.62 -0.35 11.28
C ILE A 67 11.89 -0.40 12.77
N ASN A 68 12.25 0.74 13.36
CA ASN A 68 12.51 0.86 14.80
C ASN A 68 11.26 0.55 15.63
N ASN A 69 10.10 1.06 15.21
CA ASN A 69 8.82 0.79 15.87
C ASN A 69 8.46 -0.71 15.84
N LEU A 70 8.70 -1.38 14.72
CA LEU A 70 8.48 -2.82 14.62
C LEU A 70 9.46 -3.61 15.48
N TYR A 71 10.73 -3.19 15.54
CA TYR A 71 11.72 -3.81 16.39
C TYR A 71 11.34 -3.71 17.87
N HIS A 72 10.95 -2.52 18.34
CA HIS A 72 10.50 -2.31 19.71
C HIS A 72 9.21 -3.06 20.03
N LEU A 73 8.33 -3.26 19.05
CA LEU A 73 7.12 -4.08 19.25
C LEU A 73 7.46 -5.56 19.49
N ILE A 74 8.48 -6.09 18.78
CA ILE A 74 8.92 -7.49 18.94
C ILE A 74 9.61 -7.70 20.27
N THR A 75 10.42 -6.71 20.73
CA THR A 75 11.16 -6.78 22.00
C THR A 75 10.36 -6.26 23.19
N LEU A 76 9.09 -5.91 23.00
CA LEU A 76 8.23 -5.31 24.00
C LEU A 76 8.19 -6.13 25.30
N GLY A 77 8.53 -5.48 26.41
CA GLY A 77 8.63 -6.12 27.72
C GLY A 77 9.94 -6.91 27.98
N GLY A 78 10.77 -7.10 26.94
CA GLY A 78 12.04 -7.80 27.05
C GLY A 78 13.21 -6.95 27.56
N ARG A 79 13.07 -5.62 27.51
CA ARG A 79 14.08 -4.67 27.93
C ARG A 79 13.55 -3.80 29.05
N ALA A 80 14.26 -3.79 30.18
CA ALA A 80 13.93 -2.89 31.28
C ALA A 80 14.28 -1.44 30.93
N GLN A 81 13.46 -0.52 31.42
CA GLN A 81 13.79 0.91 31.42
C GLN A 81 14.69 1.21 32.62
N GLU A 82 15.70 2.02 32.39
CA GLU A 82 16.60 2.50 33.43
C GLU A 82 16.34 3.99 33.67
N GLU A 83 16.25 4.34 34.99
CA GLU A 83 16.20 5.75 35.40
C GLU A 83 17.63 6.31 35.42
N VAL A 84 17.88 7.33 34.62
CA VAL A 84 19.15 8.02 34.55
C VAL A 84 18.95 9.49 34.96
N TRP A 85 19.77 9.96 35.90
CA TRP A 85 19.73 11.37 36.28
C TRP A 85 20.31 12.26 35.17
N ASN A 86 19.49 13.17 34.68
CA ASN A 86 19.92 14.17 33.69
C ASN A 86 20.32 15.46 34.43
N GLU A 87 21.63 15.67 34.60
CA GLU A 87 22.18 16.85 35.28
C GLU A 87 21.79 18.17 34.61
N ALA A 88 21.66 18.19 33.30
CA ALA A 88 21.33 19.41 32.54
C ALA A 88 19.88 19.87 32.78
N LYS A 89 18.97 18.95 33.07
CA LYS A 89 17.56 19.22 33.33
C LYS A 89 17.15 19.11 34.78
N GLY A 90 18.00 18.53 35.65
CA GLY A 90 17.72 18.31 37.05
C GLY A 90 16.55 17.35 37.30
N ILE A 91 16.33 16.40 36.39
CA ILE A 91 15.24 15.40 36.49
C ILE A 91 15.76 14.01 36.18
N TYR A 92 15.05 12.99 36.66
CA TYR A 92 15.26 11.62 36.21
C TYR A 92 14.55 11.40 34.87
N GLU A 93 15.30 10.89 33.89
CA GLU A 93 14.76 10.49 32.60
C GLU A 93 14.83 8.97 32.47
N TYR A 94 13.79 8.38 31.90
CA TYR A 94 13.78 6.97 31.56
C TYR A 94 14.50 6.78 30.22
N THR A 95 15.56 5.98 30.23
CA THR A 95 16.34 5.66 29.04
C THR A 95 16.31 4.16 28.78
N GLY A 96 16.37 3.80 27.50
CA GLY A 96 16.30 2.41 27.08
C GLY A 96 14.93 1.79 27.32
N GLY A 97 14.87 0.48 27.15
CA GLY A 97 13.68 -0.32 27.41
C GLY A 97 12.60 -0.27 26.33
N ASP A 98 11.71 -1.22 26.37
CA ASP A 98 10.58 -1.38 25.42
C ASP A 98 9.24 -1.49 26.17
N MET A 99 9.20 -1.05 27.45
CA MET A 99 8.02 -1.23 28.31
C MET A 99 6.99 -0.10 28.21
N THR A 100 7.22 0.91 27.36
CA THR A 100 6.28 2.02 27.22
C THR A 100 5.12 1.65 26.33
N ILE A 101 3.92 2.08 26.72
CA ILE A 101 2.71 1.95 25.90
C ILE A 101 2.85 2.64 24.52
N LEU A 102 3.74 3.63 24.42
CA LEU A 102 4.04 4.31 23.16
C LEU A 102 4.66 3.37 22.13
N PHE A 103 5.59 2.49 22.52
CA PHE A 103 6.18 1.51 21.61
C PHE A 103 5.15 0.50 21.10
N LEU A 104 4.22 0.09 21.95
CA LEU A 104 3.09 -0.73 21.53
C LEU A 104 2.21 0.00 20.52
N LEU A 105 1.84 1.25 20.80
CA LEU A 105 0.98 2.06 19.93
C LEU A 105 1.64 2.31 18.58
N TYR A 106 2.88 2.76 18.57
CA TYR A 106 3.62 3.02 17.32
C TYR A 106 3.89 1.75 16.52
N GLY A 107 4.21 0.65 17.18
CA GLY A 107 4.39 -0.63 16.52
C GLY A 107 3.11 -1.12 15.85
N VAL A 108 1.98 -1.07 16.55
CA VAL A 108 0.66 -1.43 15.99
C VAL A 108 0.28 -0.50 14.84
N ALA A 109 0.47 0.83 15.00
CA ALA A 109 0.23 1.79 13.92
C ALA A 109 1.08 1.49 12.68
N THR A 110 2.35 1.12 12.86
CA THR A 110 3.25 0.74 11.76
C THR A 110 2.76 -0.51 11.04
N ILE A 111 2.21 -1.50 11.75
CA ILE A 111 1.59 -2.68 11.12
C ILE A 111 0.40 -2.26 10.26
N PHE A 112 -0.50 -1.40 10.75
CA PHE A 112 -1.63 -0.89 9.98
C PHE A 112 -1.20 -0.15 8.72
N ILE A 113 -0.21 0.73 8.82
CA ILE A 113 0.36 1.46 7.66
C ILE A 113 0.94 0.46 6.65
N THR A 114 1.64 -0.56 7.12
CA THR A 114 2.21 -1.60 6.26
C THR A 114 1.11 -2.41 5.54
N VAL A 115 0.05 -2.78 6.23
CA VAL A 115 -1.10 -3.46 5.61
C VAL A 115 -1.77 -2.57 4.55
N LEU A 116 -1.97 -1.28 4.83
CA LEU A 116 -2.50 -0.33 3.87
C LEU A 116 -1.60 -0.20 2.64
N PHE A 117 -0.28 -0.13 2.85
CA PHE A 117 0.69 -0.11 1.76
C PHE A 117 0.56 -1.35 0.86
N PHE A 118 0.48 -2.55 1.42
CA PHE A 118 0.28 -3.77 0.64
C PHE A 118 -1.07 -3.81 -0.08
N MET A 119 -2.12 -3.22 0.48
CA MET A 119 -3.40 -3.08 -0.22
C MET A 119 -3.25 -2.17 -1.46
N ILE A 120 -2.57 -1.03 -1.32
CA ILE A 120 -2.30 -0.11 -2.45
C ILE A 120 -1.38 -0.79 -3.48
N TRP A 121 -0.36 -1.50 -3.03
CA TRP A 121 0.52 -2.29 -3.90
C TRP A 121 -0.27 -3.30 -4.76
N ARG A 122 -1.25 -4.01 -4.17
CA ARG A 122 -2.13 -4.91 -4.93
C ARG A 122 -2.96 -4.17 -5.97
N VAL A 123 -3.44 -2.96 -5.65
CA VAL A 123 -4.17 -2.12 -6.60
C VAL A 123 -3.26 -1.68 -7.74
N ASN A 124 -2.02 -1.26 -7.44
CA ASN A 124 -1.02 -0.93 -8.44
C ASN A 124 -0.76 -2.09 -9.40
N MET A 125 -0.53 -3.30 -8.91
CA MET A 125 -0.27 -4.48 -9.73
C MET A 125 -1.44 -4.83 -10.65
N LYS A 126 -2.68 -4.70 -10.15
CA LYS A 126 -3.88 -4.90 -10.98
C LYS A 126 -3.99 -3.83 -12.06
N SER A 127 -3.76 -2.57 -11.69
CA SER A 127 -3.80 -1.45 -12.63
C SER A 127 -2.76 -1.58 -13.72
N ALA A 128 -1.51 -1.90 -13.39
CA ALA A 128 -0.44 -2.11 -14.34
C ALA A 128 -0.76 -3.22 -15.35
N TYR A 129 -1.26 -4.35 -14.86
CA TYR A 129 -1.63 -5.48 -15.72
C TYR A 129 -2.86 -5.20 -16.60
N GLU A 130 -3.86 -4.50 -16.05
CA GLU A 130 -5.03 -4.07 -16.82
C GLU A 130 -4.64 -3.18 -18.01
N VAL A 131 -3.78 -2.19 -17.75
CA VAL A 131 -3.32 -1.25 -18.77
C VAL A 131 -2.50 -1.96 -19.84
N GLU A 132 -1.63 -2.90 -19.47
CA GLU A 132 -0.90 -3.76 -20.40
C GLU A 132 -1.85 -4.56 -21.30
N CYS A 133 -2.83 -5.24 -20.71
CA CYS A 133 -3.79 -6.03 -21.47
C CYS A 133 -4.60 -5.16 -22.43
N ARG A 134 -5.09 -4.00 -21.99
CA ARG A 134 -5.84 -3.05 -22.82
C ARG A 134 -4.98 -2.50 -23.97
N ALA A 135 -3.71 -2.18 -23.69
CA ALA A 135 -2.76 -1.73 -24.70
C ALA A 135 -2.53 -2.79 -25.79
N LYS A 136 -2.38 -4.07 -25.40
CA LYS A 136 -2.24 -5.20 -26.33
C LYS A 136 -3.48 -5.45 -27.17
N GLU A 137 -4.66 -5.22 -26.61
CA GLU A 137 -5.95 -5.36 -27.30
C GLU A 137 -6.33 -4.12 -28.14
N GLY A 138 -5.52 -3.07 -28.14
CA GLY A 138 -5.80 -1.79 -28.82
C GLY A 138 -7.02 -1.06 -28.24
N LYS A 139 -7.41 -1.37 -26.99
CA LYS A 139 -8.54 -0.74 -26.30
C LYS A 139 -8.12 0.59 -25.68
N HIS A 140 -9.11 1.49 -25.52
CA HIS A 140 -8.90 2.75 -24.82
C HIS A 140 -8.38 2.53 -23.40
N ILE A 141 -7.34 3.27 -23.03
CA ILE A 141 -6.75 3.26 -21.69
C ILE A 141 -7.41 4.38 -20.90
N ASN A 142 -8.14 4.04 -19.85
CA ASN A 142 -8.86 5.00 -19.03
C ASN A 142 -7.91 5.99 -18.37
N THR A 143 -8.31 7.26 -18.38
CA THR A 143 -7.66 8.30 -17.58
C THR A 143 -8.14 8.24 -16.12
N ILE A 144 -7.41 8.89 -15.21
CA ILE A 144 -7.85 9.02 -13.80
C ILE A 144 -9.24 9.64 -13.68
N LYS A 145 -9.59 10.60 -14.54
CA LYS A 145 -10.92 11.22 -14.55
C LYS A 145 -12.01 10.20 -14.85
N GLU A 146 -11.83 9.40 -15.88
CA GLU A 146 -12.79 8.36 -16.28
C GLU A 146 -12.95 7.29 -15.21
N ASP A 147 -11.85 6.89 -14.54
CA ASP A 147 -11.90 5.94 -13.42
C ASP A 147 -12.63 6.53 -12.20
N LEU A 148 -12.44 7.83 -11.93
CA LEU A 148 -13.12 8.54 -10.84
C LEU A 148 -14.61 8.72 -11.11
N GLU A 149 -14.97 9.11 -12.35
CA GLU A 149 -16.37 9.23 -12.80
C GLU A 149 -17.08 7.88 -12.71
N ALA A 150 -16.44 6.80 -13.13
CA ALA A 150 -16.98 5.45 -13.02
C ALA A 150 -17.18 4.99 -11.56
N LEU A 151 -16.35 5.46 -10.63
CA LEU A 151 -16.49 5.20 -9.19
C LEU A 151 -17.66 5.98 -8.59
N VAL A 152 -17.85 7.24 -9.00
CA VAL A 152 -18.95 8.12 -8.54
C VAL A 152 -20.28 7.59 -9.08
N ASP A 153 -20.34 7.24 -10.36
CA ASP A 153 -21.56 6.71 -11.00
C ASP A 153 -22.00 5.37 -10.38
N LYS A 154 -21.05 4.50 -10.07
CA LYS A 154 -21.32 3.27 -9.30
C LYS A 154 -21.90 3.54 -7.91
N ARG A 155 -21.46 4.58 -7.21
CA ARG A 155 -21.99 4.94 -5.89
C ARG A 155 -23.41 5.49 -5.97
N LEU A 156 -23.71 6.30 -6.96
CA LEU A 156 -25.06 6.84 -7.19
C LEU A 156 -26.10 5.72 -7.48
N HIS A 157 -25.70 4.66 -8.14
CA HIS A 157 -26.58 3.51 -8.41
C HIS A 157 -26.92 2.66 -7.16
N TRP A 158 -26.18 2.82 -6.04
CA TRP A 158 -26.47 2.10 -4.78
C TRP A 158 -27.32 2.90 -3.81
N THR A 159 -27.62 4.16 -4.11
CA THR A 159 -28.38 5.09 -3.26
C THR A 159 -29.78 5.42 -3.79
N CYS A 160 -30.22 4.78 -4.91
CA CYS A 160 -31.60 4.88 -5.42
C CYS A 160 -32.38 3.60 -5.28
#